data_f49052d2cf54ac4bfe21268228cba327
#
_entry.id   f49052d2cf54ac4bfe21268228cba327
#
_cell.length_a   1.000
_cell.length_b   1.000
_cell.length_c   1.000
_cell.angle_alpha   90.00
_cell.angle_beta   90.00
_cell.angle_gamma   90.00
#
_symmetry.space_group_name_H-M   'P 1'
#
loop_
_entity.id
_entity.type
_entity.pdbx_description
1 polymer ?
#
loop_
_entity_poly.entity_id
_entity_poly.type
_entity_poly.pdbx_seq_one_letter_code
_entity_poly.pdbx_strand_id
1 'polypeptide(L)'
;MKKRFAALLFVFTLILAGCGADSSVTPANGEKPTIKIGYLPITHAVPLYMQSDTAYEGYNLELVKFGSWPELVDALNSGAIDGASMLIQLAMNAKEKGIDLKAVALGHRDGNVLVGGKDISSVEDLKGKSFAIPSRFSTHNILLYEMLQKHGIAYDEVDVIELPPAEMPAALAENRIAGYVVAEPFGAISVALENSKVLYQSEEIWQDSIDCGLVLRGAFIEDNKALVQSFVDDYVAGGELAEHKDDHTHEVVGEYLTVEKEVLDLSLEWISYDNLKIEEDSYTILRDALIEMDLSENPPAYADFVDASFIQ
;
A
#
# COMPACT_ATOMS: atom_id res chain seq x y z
N MET A 1 69.14 42.15 -31.12
CA MET A 1 68.43 40.94 -31.60
C MET A 1 67.12 40.80 -30.84
N LYS A 2 66.00 41.25 -31.43
CA LYS A 2 64.67 41.29 -30.80
C LYS A 2 63.83 40.25 -31.50
N LYS A 3 63.41 39.15 -30.81
CA LYS A 3 62.49 38.15 -31.30
C LYS A 3 61.06 38.63 -30.91
N ARG A 4 60.24 38.85 -31.92
CA ARG A 4 58.80 39.13 -31.80
C ARG A 4 58.05 37.78 -31.72
N PHE A 5 57.35 37.55 -30.62
CA PHE A 5 56.34 36.48 -30.50
C PHE A 5 54.99 37.02 -30.93
N ALA A 6 54.41 36.45 -31.96
CA ALA A 6 53.04 36.73 -32.36
C ALA A 6 52.14 35.75 -31.63
N ALA A 7 51.23 36.26 -30.79
CA ALA A 7 50.18 35.48 -30.12
C ALA A 7 48.96 35.39 -31.09
N LEU A 8 48.65 34.15 -31.47
CA LEU A 8 47.44 33.84 -32.25
C LEU A 8 46.28 33.66 -31.26
N LEU A 9 45.31 34.57 -31.26
CA LEU A 9 44.10 34.51 -30.48
C LEU A 9 43.07 33.67 -31.24
N PHE A 10 42.80 32.44 -30.74
CA PHE A 10 41.76 31.57 -31.29
C PHE A 10 40.44 31.90 -30.57
N VAL A 11 39.53 32.60 -31.24
CA VAL A 11 38.17 32.87 -30.74
C VAL A 11 37.32 31.63 -31.00
N PHE A 12 36.97 30.93 -29.92
CA PHE A 12 36.06 29.80 -29.98
C PHE A 12 34.64 30.34 -29.73
N THR A 13 33.87 30.50 -30.78
CA THR A 13 32.45 30.84 -30.73
C THR A 13 31.65 29.59 -30.39
N LEU A 14 31.22 29.50 -29.11
CA LEU A 14 30.21 28.51 -28.65
C LEU A 14 28.84 28.94 -29.21
N ILE A 15 28.32 28.20 -30.14
CA ILE A 15 26.92 28.27 -30.58
C ILE A 15 26.14 27.43 -29.57
N LEU A 16 25.42 28.08 -28.63
CA LEU A 16 24.37 27.44 -27.83
C LEU A 16 23.13 27.28 -28.73
N ALA A 17 23.01 26.13 -29.37
CA ALA A 17 21.74 25.67 -29.88
C ALA A 17 20.94 25.09 -28.70
N GLY A 18 20.07 25.91 -28.12
CA GLY A 18 19.04 25.44 -27.17
C GLY A 18 17.98 24.71 -27.98
N CYS A 19 18.07 23.38 -28.04
CA CYS A 19 16.91 22.53 -28.33
C CYS A 19 16.16 22.34 -27.04
N GLY A 20 14.96 22.92 -26.94
CA GLY A 20 13.95 22.48 -26.01
C GLY A 20 13.63 21.02 -26.34
N ALA A 21 14.08 20.12 -25.50
CA ALA A 21 13.68 18.72 -25.59
C ALA A 21 12.37 18.58 -24.80
N ASP A 22 11.27 18.40 -25.53
CA ASP A 22 10.11 17.67 -25.00
C ASP A 22 10.64 16.32 -24.54
N SER A 23 10.67 16.11 -23.22
CA SER A 23 11.12 14.85 -22.64
C SER A 23 9.98 13.83 -22.64
N SER A 24 9.47 13.46 -23.80
CA SER A 24 8.82 12.18 -23.97
C SER A 24 9.94 11.14 -24.12
N VAL A 25 10.27 10.43 -23.06
CA VAL A 25 11.21 9.31 -23.08
C VAL A 25 10.54 8.14 -23.81
N THR A 26 10.51 8.21 -25.13
CA THR A 26 10.29 7.02 -25.95
C THR A 26 11.64 6.29 -26.01
N PRO A 27 11.76 5.05 -25.51
CA PRO A 27 12.99 4.27 -25.62
C PRO A 27 13.39 4.16 -27.09
N ALA A 28 14.63 4.53 -27.41
CA ALA A 28 15.13 4.61 -28.79
C ALA A 28 15.28 3.26 -29.51
N ASN A 29 14.88 2.13 -28.88
CA ASN A 29 15.09 0.76 -29.36
C ASN A 29 13.83 -0.11 -29.41
N GLY A 30 12.62 0.42 -29.32
CA GLY A 30 11.40 -0.42 -29.31
C GLY A 30 11.24 -1.27 -28.04
N GLU A 31 12.02 -1.00 -26.99
CA GLU A 31 11.84 -1.63 -25.69
C GLU A 31 10.65 -0.97 -24.97
N LYS A 32 9.82 -1.80 -24.34
CA LYS A 32 8.69 -1.32 -23.55
C LYS A 32 9.19 -0.62 -22.29
N PRO A 33 8.57 0.49 -21.85
CA PRO A 33 8.88 1.07 -20.54
C PRO A 33 8.61 0.07 -19.42
N THR A 34 9.41 0.10 -18.37
CA THR A 34 9.19 -0.74 -17.19
C THR A 34 8.59 0.11 -16.09
N ILE A 35 7.47 -0.33 -15.55
CA ILE A 35 6.80 0.27 -14.38
C ILE A 35 7.18 -0.56 -13.16
N LYS A 36 7.75 0.11 -12.13
CA LYS A 36 8.19 -0.54 -10.89
C LYS A 36 7.23 -0.23 -9.76
N ILE A 37 6.54 -1.27 -9.26
CA ILE A 37 5.56 -1.14 -8.18
C ILE A 37 6.00 -1.93 -6.96
N GLY A 38 6.13 -1.21 -5.82
CA GLY A 38 6.44 -1.80 -4.54
C GLY A 38 5.24 -2.46 -3.89
N TYR A 39 5.47 -3.55 -3.13
CA TYR A 39 4.42 -4.22 -2.38
C TYR A 39 4.97 -4.96 -1.16
N LEU A 40 4.12 -5.20 -0.16
CA LEU A 40 4.33 -6.22 0.86
C LEU A 40 3.57 -7.50 0.46
N PRO A 41 4.08 -8.71 0.82
CA PRO A 41 3.42 -9.98 0.48
C PRO A 41 2.18 -10.20 1.38
N ILE A 42 1.10 -9.52 1.04
CA ILE A 42 -0.20 -9.55 1.70
C ILE A 42 -1.31 -9.63 0.64
N THR A 43 -2.50 -10.06 1.05
CA THR A 43 -3.65 -10.16 0.14
C THR A 43 -4.11 -8.83 -0.41
N HIS A 44 -3.77 -7.73 0.22
CA HIS A 44 -4.10 -6.36 -0.24
C HIS A 44 -3.44 -5.98 -1.57
N ALA A 45 -2.43 -6.74 -2.02
CA ALA A 45 -1.73 -6.50 -3.29
C ALA A 45 -2.17 -7.49 -4.41
N VAL A 46 -3.18 -8.31 -4.18
CA VAL A 46 -3.61 -9.33 -5.16
C VAL A 46 -4.00 -8.76 -6.53
N PRO A 47 -4.62 -7.58 -6.68
CA PRO A 47 -4.83 -6.99 -8.00
C PRO A 47 -3.53 -6.83 -8.80
N LEU A 48 -2.40 -6.47 -8.15
CA LEU A 48 -1.08 -6.43 -8.80
C LEU A 48 -0.55 -7.81 -9.17
N TYR A 49 -0.81 -8.84 -8.36
CA TYR A 49 -0.38 -10.20 -8.66
C TYR A 49 -1.10 -10.72 -9.90
N MET A 50 -2.41 -10.56 -9.96
CA MET A 50 -3.22 -10.92 -11.13
C MET A 50 -2.81 -10.11 -12.37
N GLN A 51 -2.56 -8.81 -12.20
CA GLN A 51 -2.03 -7.97 -13.28
C GLN A 51 -0.69 -8.49 -13.77
N SER A 52 0.23 -8.88 -12.90
CA SER A 52 1.58 -9.32 -13.30
C SER A 52 1.62 -10.67 -14.01
N ASP A 53 0.60 -11.50 -13.84
CA ASP A 53 0.44 -12.77 -14.56
C ASP A 53 0.08 -12.57 -16.04
N THR A 54 -0.32 -11.37 -16.42
CA THR A 54 -0.69 -11.01 -17.79
C THR A 54 0.43 -10.23 -18.48
N ALA A 55 0.75 -10.60 -19.73
CA ALA A 55 1.70 -9.85 -20.54
C ALA A 55 1.01 -8.67 -21.25
N TYR A 56 1.45 -7.44 -21.02
CA TYR A 56 0.91 -6.25 -21.65
C TYR A 56 1.76 -5.77 -22.85
N GLU A 57 1.09 -5.23 -23.87
CA GLU A 57 1.82 -4.72 -25.04
C GLU A 57 2.51 -3.37 -24.79
N GLY A 58 1.94 -2.54 -23.87
CA GLY A 58 2.37 -1.15 -23.64
C GLY A 58 3.54 -0.99 -22.67
N TYR A 59 3.77 -1.94 -21.76
CA TYR A 59 4.79 -1.84 -20.70
C TYR A 59 5.23 -3.20 -20.18
N ASN A 60 6.31 -3.21 -19.38
CA ASN A 60 6.71 -4.30 -18.52
C ASN A 60 6.37 -3.93 -17.08
N LEU A 61 5.76 -4.83 -16.31
CA LEU A 61 5.51 -4.66 -14.89
C LEU A 61 6.60 -5.37 -14.07
N GLU A 62 7.28 -4.62 -13.22
CA GLU A 62 8.26 -5.15 -12.25
C GLU A 62 7.71 -4.95 -10.85
N LEU A 63 7.37 -6.04 -10.15
CA LEU A 63 6.92 -6.03 -8.77
C LEU A 63 8.13 -6.12 -7.84
N VAL A 64 8.29 -5.12 -6.96
CA VAL A 64 9.41 -5.02 -6.01
C VAL A 64 8.91 -5.34 -4.61
N LYS A 65 9.32 -6.50 -4.07
CA LYS A 65 8.90 -6.99 -2.75
C LYS A 65 9.67 -6.29 -1.62
N PHE A 66 8.94 -5.83 -0.61
CA PHE A 66 9.48 -5.26 0.63
C PHE A 66 9.06 -6.10 1.84
N GLY A 67 9.88 -6.04 2.90
CA GLY A 67 9.62 -6.73 4.16
C GLY A 67 8.90 -5.86 5.20
N SER A 68 8.93 -4.53 5.02
CA SER A 68 8.35 -3.59 5.96
C SER A 68 7.84 -2.32 5.28
N TRP A 69 6.88 -1.66 5.92
CA TRP A 69 6.33 -0.39 5.43
C TRP A 69 7.38 0.74 5.34
N PRO A 70 8.28 0.93 6.32
CA PRO A 70 9.32 1.96 6.21
C PRO A 70 10.21 1.80 4.98
N GLU A 71 10.67 0.57 4.68
CA GLU A 71 11.50 0.31 3.50
C GLU A 71 10.77 0.64 2.19
N LEU A 72 9.49 0.27 2.08
CA LEU A 72 8.67 0.57 0.91
C LEU A 72 8.48 2.09 0.74
N VAL A 73 8.15 2.80 1.84
CA VAL A 73 7.99 4.26 1.82
C VAL A 73 9.28 4.97 1.43
N ASP A 74 10.43 4.52 1.93
CA ASP A 74 11.74 5.07 1.56
C ASP A 74 12.05 4.86 0.07
N ALA A 75 11.74 3.68 -0.48
CA ALA A 75 11.90 3.40 -1.90
C ALA A 75 11.00 4.27 -2.78
N LEU A 76 9.74 4.47 -2.38
CA LEU A 76 8.80 5.35 -3.08
C LEU A 76 9.25 6.82 -3.02
N ASN A 77 9.63 7.30 -1.85
CA ASN A 77 10.06 8.69 -1.65
C ASN A 77 11.37 9.01 -2.39
N SER A 78 12.29 8.05 -2.48
CA SER A 78 13.55 8.22 -3.22
C SER A 78 13.37 8.12 -4.74
N GLY A 79 12.24 7.60 -5.22
CA GLY A 79 11.99 7.34 -6.64
C GLY A 79 12.66 6.07 -7.16
N ALA A 80 13.01 5.14 -6.27
CA ALA A 80 13.50 3.82 -6.66
C ALA A 80 12.39 2.95 -7.28
N ILE A 81 11.13 3.26 -6.95
CA ILE A 81 9.91 2.69 -7.53
C ILE A 81 8.97 3.81 -8.01
N ASP A 82 8.12 3.53 -9.00
CA ASP A 82 7.20 4.48 -9.61
C ASP A 82 5.89 4.61 -8.83
N GLY A 83 5.55 3.57 -8.08
CA GLY A 83 4.37 3.49 -7.24
C GLY A 83 4.44 2.31 -6.28
N ALA A 84 3.37 2.13 -5.50
CA ALA A 84 3.27 1.05 -4.54
C ALA A 84 1.81 0.67 -4.25
N SER A 85 1.56 -0.63 -3.98
CA SER A 85 0.40 -1.06 -3.20
C SER A 85 0.75 -0.91 -1.73
N MET A 86 0.13 0.05 -1.04
CA MET A 86 0.54 0.44 0.30
C MET A 86 -0.60 1.01 1.14
N LEU A 87 -0.37 1.07 2.45
CA LEU A 87 -1.25 1.79 3.37
C LEU A 87 -1.43 3.25 2.91
N ILE A 88 -2.65 3.64 2.60
CA ILE A 88 -2.99 4.99 2.08
C ILE A 88 -2.56 6.06 3.08
N GLN A 89 -2.71 5.83 4.38
CA GLN A 89 -2.34 6.77 5.44
C GLN A 89 -0.84 7.11 5.45
N LEU A 90 0.02 6.14 5.15
CA LEU A 90 1.46 6.39 5.02
C LEU A 90 1.76 7.30 3.82
N ALA A 91 1.06 7.12 2.70
CA ALA A 91 1.17 7.99 1.54
C ALA A 91 0.59 9.39 1.82
N MET A 92 -0.53 9.49 2.56
CA MET A 92 -1.08 10.77 3.02
C MET A 92 -0.07 11.53 3.89
N ASN A 93 0.57 10.85 4.84
CA ASN A 93 1.60 11.44 5.70
C ASN A 93 2.84 11.88 4.87
N ALA A 94 3.27 11.08 3.89
CA ALA A 94 4.36 11.46 2.99
C ALA A 94 3.99 12.71 2.16
N LYS A 95 2.76 12.79 1.67
CA LYS A 95 2.27 13.97 0.92
C LYS A 95 2.17 15.20 1.80
N GLU A 96 1.70 15.10 3.04
CA GLU A 96 1.69 16.21 4.02
C GLU A 96 3.11 16.75 4.24
N LYS A 97 4.13 15.90 4.15
CA LYS A 97 5.56 16.26 4.23
C LYS A 97 6.16 16.75 2.91
N GLY A 98 5.35 16.92 1.88
CA GLY A 98 5.74 17.50 0.60
C GLY A 98 6.18 16.51 -0.48
N ILE A 99 5.99 15.21 -0.28
CA ILE A 99 6.21 14.22 -1.33
C ILE A 99 5.00 14.19 -2.26
N ASP A 100 5.22 14.39 -3.56
CA ASP A 100 4.12 14.39 -4.52
C ASP A 100 3.69 12.98 -4.89
N LEU A 101 2.59 12.56 -4.27
CA LEU A 101 1.96 11.25 -4.42
C LEU A 101 0.46 11.42 -4.74
N LYS A 102 -0.07 10.46 -5.50
CA LYS A 102 -1.50 10.32 -5.80
C LYS A 102 -1.96 8.89 -5.56
N ALA A 103 -3.07 8.71 -4.86
CA ALA A 103 -3.78 7.45 -4.82
C ALA A 103 -4.73 7.37 -6.02
N VAL A 104 -4.67 6.27 -6.78
CA VAL A 104 -5.41 6.11 -8.04
C VAL A 104 -6.44 4.98 -7.99
N ALA A 105 -6.29 4.03 -7.07
CA ALA A 105 -7.22 2.92 -6.85
C ALA A 105 -7.11 2.41 -5.40
N LEU A 106 -8.12 1.69 -4.92
CA LEU A 106 -7.99 0.81 -3.76
C LEU A 106 -7.21 -0.45 -4.13
N GLY A 107 -6.61 -1.12 -3.13
CA GLY A 107 -6.05 -2.45 -3.27
C GLY A 107 -7.09 -3.54 -3.03
N HIS A 108 -8.06 -3.24 -2.20
CA HIS A 108 -9.06 -4.19 -1.72
C HIS A 108 -10.15 -3.48 -0.92
N ARG A 109 -11.17 -4.24 -0.54
CA ARG A 109 -12.12 -3.95 0.52
C ARG A 109 -12.09 -5.05 1.55
N ASP A 110 -12.38 -4.76 2.81
CA ASP A 110 -12.33 -5.70 3.94
C ASP A 110 -10.95 -6.37 4.09
N GLY A 111 -10.87 -7.59 4.64
CA GLY A 111 -9.63 -8.36 4.72
C GLY A 111 -8.62 -7.89 5.77
N ASN A 112 -9.05 -7.05 6.72
CA ASN A 112 -8.33 -6.76 7.95
C ASN A 112 -9.02 -7.47 9.12
N VAL A 113 -8.25 -8.15 9.94
CA VAL A 113 -8.78 -8.94 11.04
C VAL A 113 -8.12 -8.56 12.36
N LEU A 114 -8.94 -8.48 13.41
CA LEU A 114 -8.50 -8.28 14.79
C LEU A 114 -8.54 -9.64 15.47
N VAL A 115 -7.39 -10.14 15.87
CA VAL A 115 -7.26 -11.44 16.54
C VAL A 115 -6.76 -11.29 17.96
N GLY A 116 -7.33 -12.09 18.87
CA GLY A 116 -6.87 -12.26 20.24
C GLY A 116 -6.23 -13.63 20.43
N GLY A 117 -5.20 -13.72 21.27
CA GLY A 117 -4.58 -14.98 21.64
C GLY A 117 -5.53 -15.87 22.45
N LYS A 118 -5.10 -17.10 22.73
CA LYS A 118 -5.93 -18.12 23.42
C LYS A 118 -6.53 -17.65 24.75
N ASP A 119 -5.79 -16.81 25.48
CA ASP A 119 -6.18 -16.31 26.79
C ASP A 119 -7.05 -15.04 26.73
N ILE A 120 -7.37 -14.56 25.51
CA ILE A 120 -8.24 -13.42 25.28
C ILE A 120 -9.64 -13.95 24.95
N SER A 121 -10.55 -13.79 25.88
CA SER A 121 -11.94 -14.24 25.72
C SER A 121 -12.87 -13.14 25.23
N SER A 122 -12.52 -11.89 25.50
CA SER A 122 -13.24 -10.69 25.10
C SER A 122 -12.27 -9.53 24.91
N VAL A 123 -12.76 -8.40 24.37
CA VAL A 123 -11.94 -7.18 24.17
C VAL A 123 -11.46 -6.61 25.51
N GLU A 124 -12.25 -6.76 26.56
CA GLU A 124 -11.91 -6.29 27.93
C GLU A 124 -10.66 -6.96 28.49
N ASP A 125 -10.33 -8.18 28.04
CA ASP A 125 -9.12 -8.90 28.44
C ASP A 125 -7.84 -8.26 27.88
N LEU A 126 -7.94 -7.32 26.94
CA LEU A 126 -6.80 -6.59 26.37
C LEU A 126 -6.25 -5.51 27.31
N LYS A 127 -7.00 -5.09 28.35
CA LYS A 127 -6.55 -4.07 29.30
C LYS A 127 -5.23 -4.45 29.96
N GLY A 128 -4.27 -3.52 29.88
CA GLY A 128 -2.92 -3.70 30.42
C GLY A 128 -2.05 -4.71 29.68
N LYS A 129 -2.46 -5.16 28.49
CA LYS A 129 -1.70 -6.11 27.66
C LYS A 129 -1.18 -5.42 26.39
N SER A 130 -0.13 -5.99 25.80
CA SER A 130 0.42 -5.51 24.53
C SER A 130 -0.42 -6.01 23.37
N PHE A 131 -0.78 -5.11 22.44
CA PHE A 131 -1.51 -5.39 21.22
C PHE A 131 -0.75 -4.81 20.03
N ALA A 132 -0.54 -5.59 18.96
CA ALA A 132 0.28 -5.15 17.85
C ALA A 132 -0.54 -4.59 16.69
N ILE A 133 0.02 -3.57 16.05
CA ILE A 133 -0.45 -2.95 14.80
C ILE A 133 0.71 -2.84 13.82
N PRO A 134 0.46 -2.78 12.48
CA PRO A 134 1.53 -2.61 11.50
C PRO A 134 2.18 -1.22 11.50
N SER A 135 1.39 -0.21 11.81
CA SER A 135 1.80 1.19 11.91
C SER A 135 0.75 2.01 12.65
N ARG A 136 1.18 3.05 13.37
CA ARG A 136 0.25 4.03 13.95
C ARG A 136 -0.50 4.80 12.86
N PHE A 137 0.13 5.02 11.69
CA PHE A 137 -0.50 5.59 10.51
C PHE A 137 -1.11 4.49 9.64
N SER A 138 -2.14 3.81 10.14
CA SER A 138 -2.83 2.75 9.42
C SER A 138 -4.29 2.65 9.81
N THR A 139 -5.13 2.16 8.92
CA THR A 139 -6.51 1.77 9.22
C THR A 139 -6.55 0.73 10.34
N HIS A 140 -5.55 -0.16 10.42
CA HIS A 140 -5.44 -1.12 11.52
C HIS A 140 -5.44 -0.44 12.90
N ASN A 141 -4.71 0.68 13.05
CA ASN A 141 -4.71 1.44 14.29
C ASN A 141 -6.07 2.08 14.57
N ILE A 142 -6.73 2.60 13.53
CA ILE A 142 -8.10 3.18 13.65
C ILE A 142 -9.09 2.07 14.05
N LEU A 143 -9.03 0.90 13.42
CA LEU A 143 -9.88 -0.24 13.79
C LEU A 143 -9.68 -0.69 15.23
N LEU A 144 -8.43 -0.71 15.72
CA LEU A 144 -8.16 -0.98 17.14
C LEU A 144 -8.78 0.10 18.03
N TYR A 145 -8.59 1.37 17.70
CA TYR A 145 -9.14 2.49 18.46
C TYR A 145 -10.67 2.38 18.55
N GLU A 146 -11.35 2.19 17.42
CA GLU A 146 -12.80 2.07 17.33
C GLU A 146 -13.32 0.84 18.11
N MET A 147 -12.63 -0.31 17.99
CA MET A 147 -12.97 -1.49 18.77
C MET A 147 -12.91 -1.21 20.28
N LEU A 148 -11.84 -0.58 20.76
CA LEU A 148 -11.67 -0.24 22.16
C LEU A 148 -12.75 0.74 22.64
N GLN A 149 -13.05 1.79 21.86
CA GLN A 149 -14.12 2.74 22.16
C GLN A 149 -15.50 2.07 22.26
N LYS A 150 -15.81 1.17 21.33
CA LYS A 150 -17.06 0.37 21.34
C LYS A 150 -17.24 -0.42 22.64
N HIS A 151 -16.13 -0.81 23.28
CA HIS A 151 -16.12 -1.55 24.54
C HIS A 151 -15.86 -0.66 25.78
N GLY A 152 -15.81 0.67 25.61
CA GLY A 152 -15.58 1.61 26.72
C GLY A 152 -14.18 1.49 27.32
N ILE A 153 -13.19 1.12 26.51
CA ILE A 153 -11.78 1.00 26.91
C ILE A 153 -11.03 2.20 26.34
N ALA A 154 -10.32 2.93 27.19
CA ALA A 154 -9.45 4.00 26.72
C ALA A 154 -8.23 3.41 25.98
N TYR A 155 -7.80 4.07 24.91
CA TYR A 155 -6.71 3.58 24.06
C TYR A 155 -5.40 3.37 24.83
N ASP A 156 -5.14 4.19 25.82
CA ASP A 156 -3.97 4.13 26.72
C ASP A 156 -4.06 3.02 27.80
N GLU A 157 -5.22 2.35 27.94
CA GLU A 157 -5.34 1.16 28.75
C GLU A 157 -4.76 -0.10 28.08
N VAL A 158 -4.38 -0.02 26.78
CA VAL A 158 -3.75 -1.09 26.01
C VAL A 158 -2.35 -0.64 25.60
N ASP A 159 -1.35 -1.49 25.77
CA ASP A 159 0.02 -1.23 25.33
C ASP A 159 0.15 -1.49 23.81
N VAL A 160 -0.08 -0.46 22.99
CA VAL A 160 -0.07 -0.58 21.54
C VAL A 160 1.34 -0.49 20.99
N ILE A 161 1.80 -1.56 20.33
CA ILE A 161 3.14 -1.65 19.74
C ILE A 161 3.07 -1.84 18.22
N GLU A 162 4.10 -1.35 17.52
CA GLU A 162 4.23 -1.55 16.07
C GLU A 162 5.13 -2.74 15.77
N LEU A 163 4.64 -3.67 14.95
CA LEU A 163 5.40 -4.83 14.45
C LEU A 163 5.19 -5.00 12.95
N PRO A 164 6.21 -5.48 12.21
CA PRO A 164 6.00 -5.95 10.85
C PRO A 164 4.92 -7.04 10.80
N PRO A 165 4.00 -7.02 9.83
CA PRO A 165 2.91 -7.99 9.73
C PRO A 165 3.37 -9.45 9.85
N ALA A 166 4.47 -9.80 9.18
CA ALA A 166 5.00 -11.16 9.18
C ALA A 166 5.53 -11.65 10.55
N GLU A 167 5.78 -10.74 11.49
CA GLU A 167 6.27 -11.09 12.84
C GLU A 167 5.13 -11.33 13.85
N MET A 168 3.92 -10.85 13.55
CA MET A 168 2.79 -10.86 14.50
C MET A 168 2.32 -12.26 14.88
N PRO A 169 2.16 -13.24 13.94
CA PRO A 169 1.75 -14.59 14.30
C PRO A 169 2.72 -15.26 15.27
N ALA A 170 4.03 -15.10 15.05
CA ALA A 170 5.05 -15.63 15.94
C ALA A 170 5.05 -14.93 17.29
N ALA A 171 4.91 -13.61 17.33
CA ALA A 171 4.81 -12.84 18.56
C ALA A 171 3.62 -13.27 19.43
N LEU A 172 2.47 -13.56 18.80
CA LEU A 172 1.28 -14.07 19.47
C LEU A 172 1.50 -15.48 20.03
N ALA A 173 2.04 -16.38 19.20
CA ALA A 173 2.32 -17.77 19.59
C ALA A 173 3.30 -17.87 20.77
N GLU A 174 4.25 -16.93 20.86
CA GLU A 174 5.22 -16.79 21.94
C GLU A 174 4.68 -16.02 23.16
N ASN A 175 3.42 -15.59 23.14
CA ASN A 175 2.78 -14.76 24.19
C ASN A 175 3.52 -13.43 24.45
N ARG A 176 4.22 -12.88 23.44
CA ARG A 176 4.83 -11.54 23.52
C ARG A 176 3.80 -10.43 23.33
N ILE A 177 2.69 -10.74 22.68
CA ILE A 177 1.52 -9.87 22.50
C ILE A 177 0.25 -10.66 22.84
N ALA A 178 -0.80 -9.96 23.24
CA ALA A 178 -2.11 -10.55 23.56
C ALA A 178 -3.02 -10.66 22.32
N GLY A 179 -2.75 -9.85 21.31
CA GLY A 179 -3.50 -9.83 20.06
C GLY A 179 -2.87 -8.87 19.08
N TYR A 180 -3.44 -8.78 17.90
CA TYR A 180 -3.03 -7.85 16.86
C TYR A 180 -4.15 -7.62 15.85
N VAL A 181 -4.03 -6.54 15.07
CA VAL A 181 -4.83 -6.31 13.88
C VAL A 181 -3.90 -6.25 12.68
N VAL A 182 -4.28 -6.90 11.59
CA VAL A 182 -3.38 -7.10 10.45
C VAL A 182 -4.13 -7.41 9.16
N ALA A 183 -3.46 -7.17 8.05
CA ALA A 183 -3.82 -7.66 6.73
C ALA A 183 -3.59 -9.17 6.60
N GLU A 184 -4.42 -9.85 5.81
CA GLU A 184 -4.22 -11.24 5.50
C GLU A 184 -2.95 -11.49 4.63
N PRO A 185 -2.25 -12.62 4.77
CA PRO A 185 -2.69 -13.88 5.39
C PRO A 185 -2.35 -14.03 6.90
N PHE A 186 -1.87 -13.00 7.56
CA PHE A 186 -1.27 -13.15 8.89
C PHE A 186 -2.30 -13.41 10.00
N GLY A 187 -3.54 -12.94 9.86
CA GLY A 187 -4.63 -13.31 10.74
C GLY A 187 -5.01 -14.78 10.59
N ALA A 188 -5.25 -15.21 9.36
CA ALA A 188 -5.58 -16.59 9.01
C ALA A 188 -4.52 -17.59 9.47
N ILE A 189 -3.22 -17.25 9.39
CA ILE A 189 -2.13 -18.09 9.93
C ILE A 189 -2.36 -18.40 11.41
N SER A 190 -2.64 -17.40 12.24
CA SER A 190 -2.83 -17.62 13.68
C SER A 190 -4.13 -18.38 13.99
N VAL A 191 -5.17 -18.15 13.21
CA VAL A 191 -6.45 -18.86 13.34
C VAL A 191 -6.30 -20.32 12.93
N ALA A 192 -5.69 -20.62 11.80
CA ALA A 192 -5.47 -21.98 11.30
C ALA A 192 -4.56 -22.80 12.25
N LEU A 193 -3.60 -22.15 12.92
CA LEU A 193 -2.76 -22.79 13.94
C LEU A 193 -3.48 -22.97 15.28
N GLU A 194 -4.76 -22.62 15.39
CA GLU A 194 -5.55 -22.65 16.62
C GLU A 194 -4.89 -21.86 17.78
N ASN A 195 -4.04 -20.87 17.46
CA ASN A 195 -3.33 -20.03 18.41
C ASN A 195 -4.09 -18.76 18.78
N SER A 196 -5.15 -18.44 18.03
CA SER A 196 -5.94 -17.23 18.20
C SER A 196 -7.41 -17.49 17.86
N LYS A 197 -8.21 -16.47 18.09
CA LYS A 197 -9.57 -16.36 17.58
C LYS A 197 -9.78 -14.96 17.01
N VAL A 198 -10.65 -14.87 16.02
CA VAL A 198 -11.12 -13.58 15.51
C VAL A 198 -11.94 -12.89 16.59
N LEU A 199 -11.56 -11.66 16.93
CA LEU A 199 -12.34 -10.76 17.77
C LEU A 199 -13.33 -9.98 16.92
N TYR A 200 -12.86 -9.42 15.80
CA TYR A 200 -13.64 -8.69 14.82
C TYR A 200 -13.04 -8.82 13.42
N GLN A 201 -13.90 -8.83 12.41
CA GLN A 201 -13.56 -8.45 11.05
C GLN A 201 -13.66 -6.93 10.90
N SER A 202 -12.91 -6.33 9.96
CA SER A 202 -12.87 -4.88 9.77
C SER A 202 -14.25 -4.26 9.53
N GLU A 203 -15.08 -4.89 8.70
CA GLU A 203 -16.41 -4.43 8.32
C GLU A 203 -17.42 -4.42 9.47
N GLU A 204 -17.17 -5.20 10.53
CA GLU A 204 -18.00 -5.19 11.76
C GLU A 204 -17.74 -3.95 12.63
N ILE A 205 -16.60 -3.28 12.41
CA ILE A 205 -16.20 -2.06 13.12
C ILE A 205 -16.43 -0.84 12.23
N TRP A 206 -15.91 -0.87 11.02
CA TRP A 206 -15.96 0.23 10.07
C TRP A 206 -16.22 -0.31 8.66
N GLN A 207 -17.48 -0.30 8.25
CA GLN A 207 -17.91 -0.68 6.92
C GLN A 207 -17.31 0.27 5.86
N ASP A 208 -16.91 -0.27 4.72
CA ASP A 208 -16.25 0.46 3.62
C ASP A 208 -14.98 1.22 4.04
N SER A 209 -14.24 0.67 5.02
CA SER A 209 -12.96 1.24 5.45
C SER A 209 -11.94 1.27 4.31
N ILE A 210 -11.16 2.35 4.26
CA ILE A 210 -10.04 2.50 3.32
C ILE A 210 -8.76 2.07 4.04
N ASP A 211 -7.98 1.17 3.43
CA ASP A 211 -6.70 0.73 3.99
C ASP A 211 -5.57 0.81 2.96
N CYS A 212 -5.36 -0.21 2.14
CA CYS A 212 -4.35 -0.16 1.10
C CYS A 212 -4.91 0.34 -0.25
N GLY A 213 -4.04 1.02 -0.98
CA GLY A 213 -4.34 1.50 -2.32
C GLY A 213 -3.11 1.49 -3.22
N LEU A 214 -3.37 1.59 -4.50
CA LEU A 214 -2.35 1.86 -5.51
C LEU A 214 -2.03 3.35 -5.46
N VAL A 215 -0.82 3.66 -5.02
CA VAL A 215 -0.28 5.01 -4.92
C VAL A 215 0.84 5.16 -5.94
N LEU A 216 0.79 6.22 -6.74
CA LEU A 216 1.77 6.54 -7.76
C LEU A 216 2.45 7.87 -7.45
N ARG A 217 3.69 8.03 -7.91
CA ARG A 217 4.39 9.32 -7.84
C ARG A 217 3.78 10.31 -8.83
N GLY A 218 3.56 11.56 -8.40
CA GLY A 218 2.99 12.60 -9.24
C GLY A 218 3.78 12.83 -10.53
N ALA A 219 5.11 12.89 -10.44
CA ALA A 219 5.98 13.02 -11.62
C ALA A 219 5.82 11.85 -12.61
N PHE A 220 5.66 10.61 -12.14
CA PHE A 220 5.41 9.46 -13.00
C PHE A 220 4.08 9.59 -13.75
N ILE A 221 3.04 10.07 -13.07
CA ILE A 221 1.71 10.32 -13.68
C ILE A 221 1.81 11.43 -14.74
N GLU A 222 2.45 12.56 -14.39
CA GLU A 222 2.55 13.73 -15.28
C GLU A 222 3.28 13.41 -16.59
N ASP A 223 4.40 12.68 -16.49
CA ASP A 223 5.23 12.33 -17.61
C ASP A 223 4.62 11.21 -18.49
N ASN A 224 3.66 10.41 -17.96
CA ASN A 224 3.24 9.17 -18.60
C ASN A 224 1.71 8.95 -18.58
N LYS A 225 0.87 9.98 -18.68
CA LYS A 225 -0.59 9.88 -18.49
C LYS A 225 -1.28 8.72 -19.23
N ALA A 226 -0.98 8.53 -20.50
CA ALA A 226 -1.59 7.47 -21.31
C ALA A 226 -1.16 6.07 -20.85
N LEU A 227 0.12 5.92 -20.45
CA LEU A 227 0.65 4.69 -19.90
C LEU A 227 0.03 4.37 -18.54
N VAL A 228 -0.10 5.38 -17.68
CA VAL A 228 -0.73 5.25 -16.36
C VAL A 228 -2.20 4.88 -16.50
N GLN A 229 -2.94 5.44 -17.47
CA GLN A 229 -4.32 5.04 -17.73
C GLN A 229 -4.40 3.54 -18.04
N SER A 230 -3.59 3.07 -19.03
CA SER A 230 -3.57 1.64 -19.38
C SER A 230 -3.16 0.77 -18.20
N PHE A 231 -2.17 1.21 -17.40
CA PHE A 231 -1.71 0.48 -16.23
C PHE A 231 -2.80 0.37 -15.14
N VAL A 232 -3.58 1.43 -14.89
CA VAL A 232 -4.68 1.42 -13.92
C VAL A 232 -5.86 0.62 -14.44
N ASP A 233 -6.17 0.70 -15.74
CA ASP A 233 -7.21 -0.15 -16.36
C ASP A 233 -6.88 -1.64 -16.17
N ASP A 234 -5.63 -2.03 -16.45
CA ASP A 234 -5.14 -3.39 -16.27
C ASP A 234 -5.12 -3.82 -14.79
N TYR A 235 -4.83 -2.88 -13.87
CA TYR A 235 -4.88 -3.12 -12.42
C TYR A 235 -6.31 -3.40 -11.93
N VAL A 236 -7.28 -2.62 -12.40
CA VAL A 236 -8.70 -2.82 -12.06
C VAL A 236 -9.18 -4.16 -12.62
N ALA A 237 -8.82 -4.49 -13.87
CA ALA A 237 -9.13 -5.79 -14.46
C ALA A 237 -8.49 -6.95 -13.66
N GLY A 238 -7.27 -6.76 -13.12
CA GLY A 238 -6.64 -7.69 -12.19
C GLY A 238 -7.46 -7.88 -10.89
N GLY A 239 -8.04 -6.82 -10.36
CA GLY A 239 -8.98 -6.87 -9.22
C GLY A 239 -10.26 -7.64 -9.55
N GLU A 240 -10.86 -7.38 -10.72
CA GLU A 240 -12.05 -8.11 -11.18
C GLU A 240 -11.78 -9.61 -11.31
N LEU A 241 -10.61 -10.00 -11.84
CA LEU A 241 -10.19 -11.40 -11.90
C LEU A 241 -10.00 -11.99 -10.49
N ALA A 242 -9.36 -11.25 -9.58
CA ALA A 242 -9.13 -11.66 -8.20
C ALA A 242 -10.43 -11.93 -7.44
N GLU A 243 -11.50 -11.15 -7.72
CA GLU A 243 -12.80 -11.30 -7.05
C GLU A 243 -13.48 -12.64 -7.35
N HIS A 244 -13.11 -13.31 -8.45
CA HIS A 244 -13.60 -14.66 -8.74
C HIS A 244 -13.13 -15.68 -7.71
N LYS A 245 -11.97 -15.48 -7.07
CA LYS A 245 -11.38 -16.37 -6.05
C LYS A 245 -11.33 -17.83 -6.50
N ASP A 246 -11.14 -18.04 -7.79
CA ASP A 246 -11.12 -19.34 -8.44
C ASP A 246 -9.73 -20.03 -8.34
N ASP A 247 -9.58 -21.19 -8.95
CA ASP A 247 -8.32 -21.95 -8.93
C ASP A 247 -7.15 -21.15 -9.53
N HIS A 248 -7.42 -20.29 -10.55
CA HIS A 248 -6.41 -19.44 -11.15
C HIS A 248 -5.94 -18.34 -10.17
N THR A 249 -6.89 -17.69 -9.49
CA THR A 249 -6.56 -16.71 -8.44
C THR A 249 -5.69 -17.35 -7.36
N HIS A 250 -6.04 -18.56 -6.90
CA HIS A 250 -5.24 -19.28 -5.90
C HIS A 250 -3.83 -19.63 -6.40
N GLU A 251 -3.70 -20.06 -7.66
CA GLU A 251 -2.40 -20.38 -8.28
C GLU A 251 -1.50 -19.13 -8.31
N VAL A 252 -2.00 -18.01 -8.86
CA VAL A 252 -1.24 -16.76 -8.98
C VAL A 252 -0.88 -16.22 -7.59
N VAL A 253 -1.83 -16.12 -6.67
CA VAL A 253 -1.57 -15.60 -5.32
C VAL A 253 -0.60 -16.49 -4.55
N GLY A 254 -0.64 -17.81 -4.75
CA GLY A 254 0.28 -18.77 -4.14
C GLY A 254 1.75 -18.58 -4.53
N GLU A 255 2.04 -17.93 -5.67
CA GLU A 255 3.41 -17.58 -6.07
C GLU A 255 4.00 -16.45 -5.19
N TYR A 256 3.14 -15.58 -4.65
CA TYR A 256 3.53 -14.41 -3.84
C TYR A 256 3.40 -14.66 -2.34
N LEU A 257 2.36 -15.41 -1.93
CA LEU A 257 2.05 -15.72 -0.55
C LEU A 257 2.38 -17.18 -0.25
N THR A 258 3.56 -17.42 0.34
CA THR A 258 4.02 -18.77 0.68
C THR A 258 3.35 -19.22 1.98
N VAL A 259 2.10 -19.67 1.89
CA VAL A 259 1.28 -20.16 3.00
C VAL A 259 0.60 -21.48 2.61
N GLU A 260 0.11 -22.23 3.60
CA GLU A 260 -0.67 -23.43 3.36
C GLU A 260 -2.00 -23.08 2.69
N LYS A 261 -2.52 -24.01 1.88
CA LYS A 261 -3.77 -23.77 1.12
C LYS A 261 -4.94 -23.36 2.00
N GLU A 262 -5.10 -23.95 3.16
CA GLU A 262 -6.18 -23.64 4.11
C GLU A 262 -6.09 -22.17 4.60
N VAL A 263 -4.89 -21.68 4.82
CA VAL A 263 -4.64 -20.28 5.20
C VAL A 263 -4.98 -19.35 4.04
N LEU A 264 -4.59 -19.72 2.82
CA LEU A 264 -4.90 -18.92 1.63
C LEU A 264 -6.41 -18.87 1.36
N ASP A 265 -7.08 -20.02 1.43
CA ASP A 265 -8.53 -20.11 1.26
C ASP A 265 -9.25 -19.16 2.24
N LEU A 266 -8.89 -19.22 3.53
CA LEU A 266 -9.47 -18.38 4.57
C LEU A 266 -9.17 -16.90 4.35
N SER A 267 -7.93 -16.56 3.96
CA SER A 267 -7.52 -15.18 3.68
C SER A 267 -8.29 -14.57 2.51
N LEU A 268 -8.53 -15.35 1.45
CA LEU A 268 -9.29 -14.90 0.28
C LEU A 268 -10.80 -14.84 0.57
N GLU A 269 -11.32 -15.66 1.49
CA GLU A 269 -12.72 -15.58 1.94
C GLU A 269 -13.03 -14.22 2.60
N TRP A 270 -12.09 -13.68 3.37
CA TRP A 270 -12.28 -12.47 4.19
C TRP A 270 -12.07 -11.15 3.45
N ILE A 271 -11.64 -11.16 2.20
CA ILE A 271 -11.29 -9.97 1.43
C ILE A 271 -12.12 -9.86 0.16
N SER A 272 -12.40 -8.64 -0.31
CA SER A 272 -13.04 -8.38 -1.60
C SER A 272 -12.18 -7.45 -2.46
N TYR A 273 -12.23 -7.65 -3.76
CA TYR A 273 -11.57 -6.84 -4.78
C TYR A 273 -12.56 -6.14 -5.71
N ASP A 274 -13.84 -6.16 -5.34
CA ASP A 274 -14.89 -5.46 -6.07
C ASP A 274 -14.82 -3.95 -5.85
N ASN A 275 -15.13 -3.18 -6.90
CA ASN A 275 -15.16 -1.72 -6.87
C ASN A 275 -13.93 -1.06 -6.20
N LEU A 276 -12.80 -1.08 -6.88
CA LEU A 276 -11.54 -0.50 -6.36
C LEU A 276 -11.46 1.04 -6.46
N LYS A 277 -12.57 1.71 -6.67
CA LYS A 277 -12.63 3.18 -6.64
C LYS A 277 -12.55 3.71 -5.22
N ILE A 278 -11.77 4.77 -5.03
CA ILE A 278 -11.70 5.50 -3.77
C ILE A 278 -12.86 6.50 -3.73
N GLU A 279 -13.85 6.24 -2.89
CA GLU A 279 -14.98 7.13 -2.74
C GLU A 279 -14.66 8.29 -1.78
N GLU A 280 -15.13 9.51 -2.10
CA GLU A 280 -14.81 10.72 -1.33
C GLU A 280 -15.34 10.65 0.11
N ASP A 281 -16.54 10.06 0.30
CA ASP A 281 -17.15 9.92 1.63
C ASP A 281 -16.28 9.04 2.55
N SER A 282 -15.84 7.86 2.05
CA SER A 282 -14.98 6.95 2.82
C SER A 282 -13.61 7.57 3.09
N TYR A 283 -13.07 8.32 2.13
CA TYR A 283 -11.83 9.07 2.31
C TYR A 283 -11.95 10.17 3.36
N THR A 284 -13.08 10.86 3.40
CA THR A 284 -13.35 11.91 4.38
C THR A 284 -13.40 11.33 5.80
N ILE A 285 -14.07 10.18 5.98
CA ILE A 285 -14.10 9.46 7.26
C ILE A 285 -12.66 9.10 7.71
N LEU A 286 -11.86 8.55 6.80
CA LEU A 286 -10.46 8.24 7.09
C LEU A 286 -9.67 9.49 7.52
N ARG A 287 -9.82 10.58 6.78
CA ARG A 287 -9.16 11.85 7.05
C ARG A 287 -9.54 12.41 8.43
N ASP A 288 -10.82 12.36 8.76
CA ASP A 288 -11.34 12.84 10.04
C ASP A 288 -10.84 11.97 11.22
N ALA A 289 -10.77 10.65 11.03
CA ALA A 289 -10.19 9.74 12.03
C ALA A 289 -8.69 10.03 12.30
N LEU A 290 -7.90 10.36 11.27
CA LEU A 290 -6.49 10.75 11.44
C LEU A 290 -6.35 12.02 12.28
N ILE A 291 -7.28 12.98 12.13
CA ILE A 291 -7.32 14.22 12.93
C ILE A 291 -7.77 13.91 14.35
N GLU A 292 -8.84 13.14 14.54
CA GLU A 292 -9.40 12.78 15.85
C GLU A 292 -8.38 12.04 16.73
N MET A 293 -7.61 11.14 16.14
CA MET A 293 -6.57 10.40 16.84
C MET A 293 -5.24 11.16 16.97
N ASP A 294 -5.18 12.44 16.59
CA ASP A 294 -3.97 13.28 16.64
C ASP A 294 -2.76 12.69 15.87
N LEU A 295 -3.07 11.94 14.78
CA LEU A 295 -2.06 11.32 13.93
C LEU A 295 -1.59 12.25 12.81
N SER A 296 -2.43 13.18 12.36
CA SER A 296 -2.11 14.18 11.34
C SER A 296 -2.82 15.49 11.64
N GLU A 297 -2.08 16.60 11.60
CA GLU A 297 -2.65 17.94 11.82
C GLU A 297 -3.40 18.47 10.59
N ASN A 298 -2.92 18.08 9.39
CA ASN A 298 -3.47 18.57 8.12
C ASN A 298 -3.38 17.51 7.02
N PRO A 299 -4.12 16.39 7.17
CA PRO A 299 -4.11 15.34 6.14
C PRO A 299 -4.66 15.91 4.83
N PRO A 300 -4.10 15.49 3.67
CA PRO A 300 -4.45 16.08 2.38
C PRO A 300 -5.94 15.93 2.08
N ALA A 301 -6.52 16.94 1.40
CA ALA A 301 -7.89 16.84 0.91
C ALA A 301 -8.01 15.80 -0.20
N TYR A 302 -9.21 15.26 -0.41
CA TYR A 302 -9.46 14.24 -1.45
C TYR A 302 -8.92 14.66 -2.81
N ALA A 303 -9.29 15.83 -3.30
CA ALA A 303 -8.88 16.36 -4.61
C ALA A 303 -7.35 16.58 -4.74
N ASP A 304 -6.65 16.77 -3.61
CA ASP A 304 -5.19 16.96 -3.61
C ASP A 304 -4.43 15.65 -3.63
N PHE A 305 -5.04 14.55 -3.19
CA PHE A 305 -4.38 13.27 -3.03
C PHE A 305 -4.94 12.16 -3.92
N VAL A 306 -6.24 12.09 -4.12
CA VAL A 306 -6.88 11.08 -4.97
C VAL A 306 -6.99 11.59 -6.40
N ASP A 307 -6.54 10.80 -7.37
CA ASP A 307 -6.82 11.04 -8.79
C ASP A 307 -7.85 10.02 -9.27
N ALA A 308 -9.12 10.38 -9.09
CA ALA A 308 -10.25 9.54 -9.48
C ALA A 308 -10.50 9.51 -11.00
N SER A 309 -9.71 10.24 -11.81
CA SER A 309 -9.92 10.30 -13.26
C SER A 309 -9.54 8.98 -13.96
N PHE A 310 -8.75 8.15 -13.32
CA PHE A 310 -8.30 6.87 -13.88
C PHE A 310 -9.34 5.73 -13.75
N ILE A 311 -10.28 5.82 -12.81
CA ILE A 311 -11.36 4.82 -12.63
C ILE A 311 -12.71 5.51 -12.86
N GLN A 312 -13.42 5.11 -13.91
CA GLN A 312 -14.71 5.69 -14.31
C GLN A 312 -15.90 4.88 -13.80
#